data_a5ba893a3ac261afe3d453b4b7b3f77a
#
_entry.id   a5ba893a3ac261afe3d453b4b7b3f77a
#
_cell.length_a   1.000
_cell.length_b   1.000
_cell.length_c   1.000
_cell.angle_alpha   90.00
_cell.angle_beta   90.00
_cell.angle_gamma   90.00
#
_symmetry.space_group_name_H-M   'P 1'
#
loop_
_entity.id
_entity.type
_entity.pdbx_description
1 polymer ?
#
loop_
_entity_poly.entity_id
_entity_poly.type
_entity_poly.pdbx_seq_one_letter_code
_entity_poly.pdbx_strand_id
1 'polypeptide(L)'
;MVAAATARAIELKVGETVCIADEGGFPLLIERMDGARVTGPQIAWNKAFTAAGHRRSTHLFNTPPIGPALPGNEAFGIQWSFEGRFAIFVGGFPIVVDGEVIGGVGLSGGNGEQDTSCALAALQALADALEPRGHSVLVRADIKL
;
A
#
# COMPACT_ATOMS: atom_id res chain seq x y z
N MET A 1 8.64 -6.68 7.40
CA MET A 1 8.00 -5.89 6.34
C MET A 1 8.80 -4.63 6.02
N VAL A 2 8.90 -3.64 6.92
CA VAL A 2 9.55 -2.35 6.64
C VAL A 2 11.01 -2.53 6.19
N ALA A 3 11.82 -3.29 6.92
CA ALA A 3 13.21 -3.54 6.52
C ALA A 3 13.37 -4.12 5.11
N ALA A 4 12.45 -5.00 4.68
CA ALA A 4 12.45 -5.57 3.33
C ALA A 4 12.09 -4.53 2.26
N ALA A 5 11.07 -3.69 2.53
CA ALA A 5 10.72 -2.59 1.63
C ALA A 5 11.89 -1.59 1.49
N THR A 6 12.52 -1.22 2.62
CA THR A 6 13.68 -0.32 2.64
C THR A 6 14.88 -0.90 1.90
N ALA A 7 15.18 -2.19 2.10
CA ALA A 7 16.25 -2.87 1.36
C ALA A 7 15.99 -2.83 -0.16
N ARG A 8 14.73 -3.10 -0.56
CA ARG A 8 14.33 -3.03 -1.98
C ARG A 8 14.45 -1.62 -2.55
N ALA A 9 14.07 -0.59 -1.78
CA ALA A 9 14.21 0.80 -2.17
C ALA A 9 15.68 1.20 -2.39
N ILE A 10 16.59 0.71 -1.55
CA ILE A 10 18.04 0.93 -1.71
C ILE A 10 18.54 0.30 -3.03
N GLU A 11 18.13 -0.94 -3.35
CA GLU A 11 18.47 -1.59 -4.63
C GLU A 11 17.98 -0.78 -5.83
N LEU A 12 16.76 -0.22 -5.74
CA LEU A 12 16.16 0.61 -6.77
C LEU A 12 16.66 2.05 -6.78
N LYS A 13 17.52 2.43 -5.83
CA LYS A 13 18.09 3.78 -5.65
C LYS A 13 17.01 4.85 -5.51
N VAL A 14 15.97 4.56 -4.74
CA VAL A 14 14.87 5.48 -4.46
C VAL A 14 14.71 5.68 -2.96
N GLY A 15 14.43 6.92 -2.54
CA GLY A 15 14.10 7.25 -1.16
C GLY A 15 12.61 7.05 -0.91
N GLU A 16 12.27 6.04 -0.13
CA GLU A 16 10.88 5.64 0.16
C GLU A 16 10.42 6.07 1.55
N THR A 17 9.12 6.22 1.68
CA THR A 17 8.42 6.18 2.96
C THR A 17 7.50 4.96 2.96
N VAL A 18 7.58 4.17 4.01
CA VAL A 18 6.77 2.97 4.23
C VAL A 18 5.80 3.21 5.38
N CYS A 19 4.54 2.90 5.19
CA CYS A 19 3.53 2.87 6.26
C CYS A 19 2.93 1.47 6.36
N ILE A 20 2.87 0.94 7.58
CA ILE A 20 2.08 -0.23 7.95
C ILE A 20 0.92 0.25 8.80
N ALA A 21 -0.30 -0.08 8.41
CA ALA A 21 -1.52 0.24 9.14
C ALA A 21 -2.26 -1.02 9.57
N ASP A 22 -3.05 -0.92 10.65
CA ASP A 22 -3.97 -1.95 11.09
C ASP A 22 -5.21 -2.06 10.19
N GLU A 23 -6.16 -2.92 10.53
CA GLU A 23 -7.41 -3.13 9.78
C GLU A 23 -8.33 -1.91 9.78
N GLY A 24 -8.20 -1.02 10.76
CA GLY A 24 -8.90 0.28 10.82
C GLY A 24 -8.22 1.38 10.01
N GLY A 25 -7.05 1.08 9.42
CA GLY A 25 -6.25 2.04 8.67
C GLY A 25 -5.42 2.98 9.54
N PHE A 26 -5.31 2.72 10.85
CA PHE A 26 -4.44 3.50 11.74
C PHE A 26 -3.00 3.04 11.62
N PRO A 27 -2.02 3.96 11.61
CA PRO A 27 -0.62 3.60 11.39
C PRO A 27 -0.05 2.89 12.64
N LEU A 28 0.49 1.69 12.43
CA LEU A 28 1.29 0.97 13.42
C LEU A 28 2.75 1.41 13.35
N LEU A 29 3.22 1.74 12.15
CA LEU A 29 4.57 2.23 11.90
C LEU A 29 4.62 3.06 10.62
N ILE A 30 5.34 4.18 10.66
CA ILE A 30 5.73 4.97 9.49
C ILE A 30 7.24 5.18 9.57
N GLU A 31 7.96 4.75 8.53
CA GLU A 31 9.39 4.97 8.39
C GLU A 31 9.68 5.74 7.10
N ARG A 32 10.35 6.87 7.22
CA ARG A 32 10.81 7.67 6.09
C ARG A 32 12.33 7.56 5.98
N MET A 33 12.82 7.06 4.84
CA MET A 33 14.25 7.01 4.54
C MET A 33 14.85 8.41 4.43
N ASP A 34 16.14 8.51 4.71
CA ASP A 34 16.89 9.73 4.44
C ASP A 34 16.81 10.10 2.95
N GLY A 35 16.58 11.38 2.67
CA GLY A 35 16.38 11.88 1.31
C GLY A 35 14.99 11.64 0.70
N ALA A 36 14.11 10.86 1.34
CA ALA A 36 12.72 10.72 0.88
C ALA A 36 11.92 12.02 1.05
N ARG A 37 10.88 12.18 0.21
CA ARG A 37 10.05 13.40 0.19
C ARG A 37 9.39 13.65 1.54
N VAL A 38 9.34 14.92 1.96
CA VAL A 38 8.70 15.32 3.24
C VAL A 38 7.18 15.04 3.28
N THR A 39 6.53 14.95 2.11
CA THR A 39 5.11 14.59 1.97
C THR A 39 4.88 13.08 2.04
N GLY A 40 5.95 12.28 1.94
CA GLY A 40 5.90 10.82 1.91
C GLY A 40 5.11 10.19 3.06
N PRO A 41 5.32 10.59 4.33
CA PRO A 41 4.61 9.99 5.46
C PRO A 41 3.09 10.06 5.35
N GLN A 42 2.55 11.23 4.98
CA GLN A 42 1.10 11.37 4.82
C GLN A 42 0.57 10.57 3.63
N ILE A 43 1.30 10.58 2.50
CA ILE A 43 0.88 9.86 1.29
C ILE A 43 0.93 8.35 1.52
N ALA A 44 2.00 7.83 2.13
CA ALA A 44 2.13 6.41 2.45
C ALA A 44 1.01 5.96 3.41
N TRP A 45 0.71 6.75 4.43
CA TRP A 45 -0.41 6.46 5.33
C TRP A 45 -1.75 6.47 4.59
N ASN A 46 -2.03 7.47 3.77
CA ASN A 46 -3.28 7.55 2.99
C ASN A 46 -3.45 6.31 2.09
N LYS A 47 -2.37 5.83 1.48
CA LYS A 47 -2.37 4.60 0.67
C LYS A 47 -2.65 3.36 1.53
N ALA A 48 -1.99 3.21 2.68
CA ALA A 48 -2.22 2.09 3.61
C ALA A 48 -3.64 2.10 4.17
N PHE A 49 -4.14 3.28 4.61
CA PHE A 49 -5.51 3.50 5.08
C PHE A 49 -6.55 3.04 4.03
N THR A 50 -6.39 3.53 2.80
CA THR A 50 -7.33 3.20 1.72
C THR A 50 -7.31 1.71 1.40
N ALA A 51 -6.12 1.12 1.33
CA ALA A 51 -5.97 -0.30 1.01
C ALA A 51 -6.59 -1.21 2.08
N ALA A 52 -6.37 -0.92 3.36
CA ALA A 52 -6.98 -1.65 4.48
C ALA A 52 -8.51 -1.51 4.48
N GLY A 53 -9.00 -0.27 4.49
CA GLY A 53 -10.43 0.01 4.65
C GLY A 53 -11.29 -0.40 3.46
N HIS A 54 -10.75 -0.33 2.24
CA HIS A 54 -11.47 -0.75 1.02
C HIS A 54 -11.09 -2.15 0.52
N ARG A 55 -10.23 -2.87 1.24
CA ARG A 55 -9.81 -4.25 0.91
C ARG A 55 -9.36 -4.38 -0.55
N ARG A 56 -8.68 -3.33 -1.06
CA ARG A 56 -8.34 -3.19 -2.47
C ARG A 56 -7.02 -2.46 -2.64
N SER A 57 -6.19 -2.94 -3.59
CA SER A 57 -5.00 -2.20 -4.03
C SER A 57 -5.41 -0.86 -4.62
N THR A 58 -4.73 0.22 -4.20
CA THR A 58 -5.19 1.59 -4.46
C THR A 58 -5.20 1.99 -5.94
N HIS A 59 -4.30 1.44 -6.77
CA HIS A 59 -4.28 1.72 -8.21
C HIS A 59 -5.53 1.20 -8.94
N LEU A 60 -6.20 0.17 -8.41
CA LEU A 60 -7.41 -0.38 -9.03
C LEU A 60 -8.59 0.60 -9.04
N PHE A 61 -8.51 1.70 -8.28
CA PHE A 61 -9.50 2.77 -8.35
C PHE A 61 -9.34 3.65 -9.60
N ASN A 62 -8.13 3.75 -10.14
CA ASN A 62 -7.79 4.68 -11.21
C ASN A 62 -7.16 4.00 -12.45
N THR A 63 -7.23 2.69 -12.56
CA THR A 63 -6.69 1.95 -13.72
C THR A 63 -7.68 1.97 -14.88
N PRO A 64 -7.35 2.58 -16.03
CA PRO A 64 -8.20 2.55 -17.22
C PRO A 64 -8.40 1.12 -17.76
N PRO A 65 -9.55 0.84 -18.41
CA PRO A 65 -10.74 1.70 -18.57
C PRO A 65 -11.76 1.57 -17.44
N ILE A 66 -11.56 0.68 -16.49
CA ILE A 66 -12.58 0.21 -15.52
C ILE A 66 -12.43 0.73 -14.10
N GLY A 67 -11.41 1.56 -13.81
CA GLY A 67 -11.21 2.12 -12.47
C GLY A 67 -12.43 2.96 -12.01
N PRO A 68 -13.07 2.64 -10.87
CA PRO A 68 -14.32 3.29 -10.48
C PRO A 68 -14.16 4.78 -10.18
N ALA A 69 -12.97 5.25 -9.85
CA ALA A 69 -12.69 6.67 -9.58
C ALA A 69 -12.30 7.48 -10.82
N LEU A 70 -12.26 6.87 -12.01
CA LEU A 70 -12.01 7.58 -13.26
C LEU A 70 -13.14 8.56 -13.59
N PRO A 71 -12.86 9.67 -14.29
CA PRO A 71 -13.90 10.61 -14.73
C PRO A 71 -15.04 9.90 -15.47
N GLY A 72 -16.27 10.16 -15.04
CA GLY A 72 -17.46 9.54 -15.59
C GLY A 72 -17.84 8.18 -14.99
N ASN A 73 -17.04 7.60 -14.12
CA ASN A 73 -17.35 6.35 -13.43
C ASN A 73 -18.01 6.61 -12.06
N GLU A 74 -18.60 5.56 -11.49
CA GLU A 74 -19.52 5.61 -10.33
C GLU A 74 -18.93 6.21 -9.05
N ALA A 75 -17.61 6.06 -8.83
CA ALA A 75 -16.93 6.57 -7.64
C ALA A 75 -16.01 7.77 -7.96
N PHE A 76 -16.26 8.47 -9.06
CA PHE A 76 -15.51 9.70 -9.36
C PHE A 76 -15.64 10.71 -8.22
N GLY A 77 -14.50 11.19 -7.70
CA GLY A 77 -14.46 12.11 -6.57
C GLY A 77 -14.29 11.44 -5.20
N ILE A 78 -14.25 10.09 -5.12
CA ILE A 78 -14.05 9.37 -3.85
C ILE A 78 -12.77 9.80 -3.13
N GLN A 79 -11.75 10.26 -3.85
CA GLN A 79 -10.48 10.74 -3.29
C GLN A 79 -10.65 11.97 -2.37
N TRP A 80 -11.77 12.68 -2.43
CA TRP A 80 -12.07 13.78 -1.52
C TRP A 80 -12.69 13.32 -0.19
N SER A 81 -13.06 12.05 -0.08
CA SER A 81 -13.57 11.47 1.16
C SER A 81 -12.50 11.44 2.25
N PHE A 82 -12.94 11.42 3.51
CA PHE A 82 -12.06 11.38 4.68
C PHE A 82 -11.03 12.53 4.69
N GLU A 83 -11.47 13.75 4.36
CA GLU A 83 -10.60 14.93 4.31
C GLU A 83 -9.43 14.77 3.32
N GLY A 84 -9.66 14.09 2.19
CA GLY A 84 -8.63 13.82 1.18
C GLY A 84 -7.68 12.68 1.51
N ARG A 85 -7.98 11.87 2.52
CA ARG A 85 -7.15 10.71 2.89
C ARG A 85 -7.28 9.54 1.92
N PHE A 86 -8.33 9.50 1.12
CA PHE A 86 -8.57 8.40 0.20
C PHE A 86 -7.62 8.45 -1.00
N ALA A 87 -6.66 7.53 -1.07
CA ALA A 87 -5.68 7.46 -2.16
C ALA A 87 -6.19 6.53 -3.29
N ILE A 88 -6.19 7.02 -4.53
CA ILE A 88 -6.66 6.27 -5.71
C ILE A 88 -5.52 5.87 -6.67
N PHE A 89 -4.27 6.09 -6.31
CA PHE A 89 -3.10 5.80 -7.14
C PHE A 89 -2.19 4.76 -6.49
N VAL A 90 -1.31 4.19 -7.29
CA VAL A 90 -0.49 3.01 -6.95
C VAL A 90 0.36 3.20 -5.68
N GLY A 91 0.59 2.08 -4.96
CA GLY A 91 1.49 2.00 -3.81
C GLY A 91 0.81 1.67 -2.48
N GLY A 92 -0.51 1.45 -2.45
CA GLY A 92 -1.23 0.93 -1.30
C GLY A 92 -1.76 -0.48 -1.58
N PHE A 93 -1.52 -1.43 -0.66
CA PHE A 93 -1.92 -2.82 -0.80
C PHE A 93 -2.49 -3.34 0.51
N PRO A 94 -3.62 -4.09 0.48
CA PRO A 94 -4.11 -4.79 1.67
C PRO A 94 -3.09 -5.81 2.16
N ILE A 95 -2.96 -5.94 3.47
CA ILE A 95 -2.26 -7.05 4.10
C ILE A 95 -3.31 -8.13 4.37
N VAL A 96 -3.20 -9.25 3.66
CA VAL A 96 -4.17 -10.35 3.71
C VAL A 96 -3.50 -11.59 4.27
N VAL A 97 -4.02 -12.09 5.38
CA VAL A 97 -3.57 -13.33 6.04
C VAL A 97 -4.76 -14.25 6.20
N ASP A 98 -4.63 -15.50 5.78
CA ASP A 98 -5.67 -16.54 5.83
C ASP A 98 -7.01 -16.09 5.19
N GLY A 99 -6.93 -15.25 4.14
CA GLY A 99 -8.08 -14.71 3.42
C GLY A 99 -8.70 -13.46 4.04
N GLU A 100 -8.25 -13.02 5.22
CA GLU A 100 -8.75 -11.84 5.91
C GLU A 100 -7.81 -10.64 5.77
N VAL A 101 -8.36 -9.44 5.58
CA VAL A 101 -7.59 -8.20 5.61
C VAL A 101 -7.31 -7.82 7.06
N ILE A 102 -6.04 -7.86 7.43
CA ILE A 102 -5.57 -7.51 8.78
C ILE A 102 -4.90 -6.13 8.84
N GLY A 103 -4.80 -5.43 7.71
CA GLY A 103 -4.19 -4.12 7.64
C GLY A 103 -3.88 -3.68 6.22
N GLY A 104 -3.02 -2.68 6.10
CA GLY A 104 -2.53 -2.16 4.83
C GLY A 104 -1.07 -1.77 4.86
N VAL A 105 -0.41 -1.89 3.73
CA VAL A 105 0.92 -1.33 3.49
C VAL A 105 0.83 -0.23 2.44
N GLY A 106 1.50 0.91 2.69
CA GLY A 106 1.56 2.03 1.78
C GLY A 106 2.98 2.50 1.55
N LEU A 107 3.35 2.74 0.31
CA LEU A 107 4.66 3.19 -0.14
C LEU A 107 4.54 4.54 -0.85
N SER A 108 5.49 5.43 -0.61
CA SER A 108 5.56 6.72 -1.29
C SER A 108 6.98 7.24 -1.38
N GLY A 109 7.49 7.34 -2.58
CA GLY A 109 8.85 7.86 -2.83
C GLY A 109 9.28 7.74 -4.27
N GLY A 110 8.99 6.58 -4.88
CA GLY A 110 9.33 6.25 -6.25
C GLY A 110 8.26 6.60 -7.28
N ASN A 111 8.36 5.95 -8.42
CA ASN A 111 7.27 5.80 -9.37
C ASN A 111 6.41 4.59 -8.97
N GLY A 112 5.32 4.35 -9.73
CA GLY A 112 4.36 3.28 -9.41
C GLY A 112 4.97 1.88 -9.39
N GLU A 113 5.92 1.59 -10.26
CA GLU A 113 6.61 0.29 -10.32
C GLU A 113 7.54 0.11 -9.12
N GLN A 114 8.26 1.17 -8.73
CA GLN A 114 9.16 1.17 -7.59
C GLN A 114 8.38 1.01 -6.28
N ASP A 115 7.31 1.80 -6.07
CA ASP A 115 6.42 1.70 -4.90
C ASP A 115 5.84 0.27 -4.82
N THR A 116 5.36 -0.29 -5.94
CA THR A 116 4.84 -1.67 -5.99
C THR A 116 5.89 -2.70 -5.64
N SER A 117 7.09 -2.58 -6.20
CA SER A 117 8.20 -3.51 -5.93
C SER A 117 8.59 -3.54 -4.45
N CYS A 118 8.65 -2.36 -3.82
CA CYS A 118 8.94 -2.25 -2.38
C CYS A 118 7.81 -2.82 -1.52
N ALA A 119 6.54 -2.59 -1.90
CA ALA A 119 5.40 -3.15 -1.19
C ALA A 119 5.35 -4.68 -1.28
N LEU A 120 5.61 -5.25 -2.46
CA LEU A 120 5.66 -6.71 -2.63
C LEU A 120 6.80 -7.33 -1.82
N ALA A 121 7.94 -6.67 -1.70
CA ALA A 121 9.03 -7.11 -0.82
C ALA A 121 8.60 -7.10 0.66
N ALA A 122 7.82 -6.10 1.08
CA ALA A 122 7.26 -6.06 2.44
C ALA A 122 6.28 -7.22 2.69
N LEU A 123 5.36 -7.48 1.74
CA LEU A 123 4.39 -8.58 1.84
C LEU A 123 5.09 -9.96 1.81
N GLN A 124 6.12 -10.12 0.96
CA GLN A 124 6.89 -11.35 0.92
C GLN A 124 7.60 -11.63 2.25
N ALA A 125 8.21 -10.61 2.86
CA ALA A 125 8.84 -10.77 4.17
C ALA A 125 7.83 -11.15 5.27
N LEU A 126 6.56 -10.76 5.16
CA LEU A 126 5.50 -11.22 6.04
C LEU A 126 5.16 -12.69 5.75
N ALA A 127 5.05 -13.07 4.49
CA ALA A 127 4.81 -14.46 4.08
C ALA A 127 5.91 -15.39 4.61
N ASP A 128 7.17 -15.04 4.41
CA ASP A 128 8.33 -15.80 4.88
C ASP A 128 8.33 -16.00 6.41
N ALA A 129 7.76 -15.05 7.15
CA ALA A 129 7.66 -15.13 8.62
C ALA A 129 6.46 -15.95 9.11
N LEU A 130 5.34 -15.95 8.38
CA LEU A 130 4.07 -16.53 8.83
C LEU A 130 3.78 -17.90 8.23
N GLU A 131 4.16 -18.16 6.98
CA GLU A 131 3.91 -19.47 6.32
C GLU A 131 4.52 -20.67 7.08
N PRO A 132 5.74 -20.58 7.66
CA PRO A 132 6.27 -21.67 8.50
C PRO A 132 5.46 -21.93 9.77
N ARG A 133 4.57 -20.99 10.15
CA ARG A 133 3.67 -21.09 11.30
C ARG A 133 2.27 -21.58 10.92
N GLY A 134 2.04 -21.89 9.63
CA GLY A 134 0.79 -22.42 9.12
C GLY A 134 -0.20 -21.36 8.63
N HIS A 135 0.23 -20.10 8.44
CA HIS A 135 -0.60 -19.04 7.89
C HIS A 135 -0.29 -18.80 6.42
N SER A 136 -1.28 -18.42 5.64
CA SER A 136 -1.11 -17.99 4.25
C SER A 136 -1.09 -16.46 4.16
N VAL A 137 -0.21 -15.90 3.34
CA VAL A 137 -0.14 -14.45 3.08
C VAL A 137 -0.29 -14.19 1.58
N LEU A 138 -1.15 -13.26 1.21
CA LEU A 138 -1.37 -12.92 -0.18
C LEU A 138 -0.30 -11.93 -0.66
N VAL A 139 0.60 -12.39 -1.54
CA VAL A 139 1.68 -11.57 -2.13
C VAL A 139 1.40 -11.33 -3.60
N ARG A 140 0.68 -10.24 -3.90
CA ARG A 140 0.38 -9.81 -5.26
C ARG A 140 0.03 -8.32 -5.33
N ALA A 141 0.16 -7.72 -6.52
CA ALA A 141 -0.14 -6.30 -6.72
C ALA A 141 -1.65 -6.02 -6.84
N ASP A 142 -2.39 -6.89 -7.54
CA ASP A 142 -3.81 -6.67 -7.83
C ASP A 142 -4.68 -7.42 -6.82
N ILE A 143 -4.98 -6.77 -5.68
CA ILE A 143 -5.84 -7.33 -4.63
C ILE A 143 -7.18 -6.59 -4.64
N LYS A 144 -8.27 -7.36 -4.69
CA LYS A 144 -9.64 -6.89 -4.54
C LYS A 144 -10.43 -8.01 -3.85
N LEU A 145 -10.90 -7.76 -2.63
CA LEU A 145 -11.68 -8.66 -1.80
C LEU A 145 -13.08 -8.13 -1.54
#